data_babc7d282a908070ced2fd25f89213d2
#
_entry.id   babc7d282a908070ced2fd25f89213d2
#
_cell.length_a   1.000
_cell.length_b   1.000
_cell.length_c   1.000
_cell.angle_alpha   90.00
_cell.angle_beta   90.00
_cell.angle_gamma   90.00
#
_symmetry.space_group_name_H-M   'P 1'
#
loop_
_entity.id
_entity.type
_entity.pdbx_description
1 polymer ?
#
loop_
_entity_poly.entity_id
_entity_poly.type
_entity_poly.pdbx_seq_one_letter_code
_entity_poly.pdbx_strand_id
1 'polypeptide(L)'
;MWIGFFFLILVLILPNSGTTNRWINLGFITFQPSELMRFLLPISAAAYLSRNPQIRFTDWIVVLMTTLLAFVLVFLQPDFGTSAIVLLSGIIPIILSGIPWRIILFSFLAGIGTLPFLWMTLLDYQKERIFTFLSPEADVLGTGWNIAQSKIAIGSGQLFGKGYMEGSQSQLDFIPESHTDFIFAVVVEEFGFFGALVLFLLYAYLIFRLLNVAKLSKSKFAKLVSGTLSIILAAYIALNISMVVGIFPVVGMPLPFISQGGTALVVNMITIGIILSLRRTT
;
A
#
# COMPACT_ATOMS: atom_id res chain seq x y z
N MET A 1 14.91 -3.04 -11.73
CA MET A 1 15.04 -3.70 -10.41
C MET A 1 16.30 -3.23 -9.66
N TRP A 2 17.51 -3.37 -10.19
CA TRP A 2 18.77 -2.98 -9.50
C TRP A 2 18.80 -1.51 -9.06
N ILE A 3 18.24 -0.61 -9.86
CA ILE A 3 18.11 0.81 -9.51
C ILE A 3 17.26 0.97 -8.24
N GLY A 4 16.16 0.22 -8.10
CA GLY A 4 15.33 0.26 -6.89
C GLY A 4 16.10 -0.22 -5.65
N PHE A 5 16.84 -1.32 -5.75
CA PHE A 5 17.69 -1.81 -4.66
C PHE A 5 18.80 -0.80 -4.29
N PHE A 6 19.42 -0.18 -5.28
CA PHE A 6 20.42 0.86 -5.04
C PHE A 6 19.85 2.00 -4.18
N PHE A 7 18.66 2.52 -4.52
CA PHE A 7 18.03 3.59 -3.74
C PHE A 7 17.58 3.14 -2.36
N LEU A 8 17.10 1.88 -2.20
CA LEU A 8 16.75 1.34 -0.88
C LEU A 8 17.97 1.24 0.04
N ILE A 9 19.11 0.79 -0.49
CA ILE A 9 20.37 0.71 0.27
C ILE A 9 20.92 2.11 0.54
N LEU A 10 20.84 3.02 -0.43
CA LEU A 10 21.32 4.40 -0.30
C LEU A 10 20.63 5.10 0.87
N VAL A 11 19.30 4.97 1.00
CA VAL A 11 18.53 5.57 2.11
C VAL A 11 18.96 5.04 3.48
N LEU A 12 19.35 3.77 3.57
CA LEU A 12 19.81 3.18 4.83
C LEU A 12 21.19 3.70 5.27
N ILE A 13 22.03 4.12 4.28
CA ILE A 13 23.40 4.59 4.52
C ILE A 13 23.46 6.10 4.74
N LEU A 14 22.57 6.87 4.10
CA LEU A 14 22.58 8.32 4.20
C LEU A 14 22.23 8.77 5.63
N PRO A 15 23.03 9.69 6.22
CA PRO A 15 22.70 10.28 7.49
C PRO A 15 21.44 11.15 7.33
N ASN A 16 20.37 10.82 8.04
CA ASN A 16 19.13 11.56 7.98
C ASN A 16 19.01 12.57 9.12
N SER A 17 18.46 13.74 8.79
CA SER A 17 18.13 14.80 9.74
C SER A 17 16.84 14.57 10.53
N GLY A 18 16.23 13.36 10.46
CA GLY A 18 14.96 13.04 11.08
C GLY A 18 14.93 11.66 11.78
N THR A 19 13.83 11.36 12.45
CA THR A 19 13.62 10.11 13.21
C THR A 19 13.44 8.86 12.35
N THR A 20 13.29 9.00 11.03
CA THR A 20 13.04 7.86 10.11
C THR A 20 13.84 7.97 8.82
N ASN A 21 14.58 6.89 8.49
CA ASN A 21 15.41 6.78 7.28
C ASN A 21 14.56 6.30 6.08
N ARG A 22 13.58 7.09 5.64
CA ARG A 22 12.63 6.68 4.57
C ARG A 22 12.69 7.57 3.34
N TRP A 23 13.11 8.83 3.51
CA TRP A 23 12.98 9.87 2.51
C TRP A 23 14.34 10.37 2.06
N ILE A 24 14.51 10.55 0.75
CA ILE A 24 15.63 11.28 0.16
C ILE A 24 15.12 12.68 -0.14
N ASN A 25 15.71 13.69 0.51
CA ASN A 25 15.40 15.08 0.23
C ASN A 25 16.29 15.58 -0.90
N LEU A 26 15.68 15.90 -2.05
CA LEU A 26 16.36 16.45 -3.22
C LEU A 26 16.29 18.00 -3.28
N GLY A 27 15.91 18.63 -2.17
CA GLY A 27 15.77 20.09 -2.03
C GLY A 27 14.35 20.57 -2.35
N PHE A 28 13.87 20.35 -3.55
CA PHE A 28 12.52 20.77 -3.99
C PHE A 28 11.50 19.61 -4.03
N ILE A 29 11.96 18.37 -3.94
CA ILE A 29 11.10 17.17 -3.90
C ILE A 29 11.66 16.20 -2.86
N THR A 30 10.77 15.64 -2.03
CA THR A 30 11.08 14.50 -1.19
C THR A 30 10.70 13.22 -1.92
N PHE A 31 11.64 12.30 -2.02
CA PHE A 31 11.47 11.05 -2.76
C PHE A 31 11.57 9.84 -1.81
N GLN A 32 10.59 8.94 -1.87
CA GLN A 32 10.58 7.70 -1.10
C GLN A 32 10.94 6.50 -1.99
N PRO A 33 12.11 5.88 -1.81
CA PRO A 33 12.56 4.76 -2.65
C PRO A 33 11.67 3.51 -2.59
N SER A 34 11.03 3.25 -1.47
CA SER A 34 10.09 2.12 -1.31
C SER A 34 8.87 2.25 -2.23
N GLU A 35 8.38 3.47 -2.49
CA GLU A 35 7.32 3.73 -3.46
C GLU A 35 7.73 3.35 -4.89
N LEU A 36 8.98 3.62 -5.26
CA LEU A 36 9.53 3.17 -6.53
C LEU A 36 9.63 1.64 -6.59
N MET A 37 10.01 1.01 -5.48
CA MET A 37 10.19 -0.44 -5.43
C MET A 37 8.87 -1.19 -5.59
N ARG A 38 7.76 -0.70 -5.00
CA ARG A 38 6.43 -1.31 -5.18
C ARG A 38 5.97 -1.35 -6.64
N PHE A 39 6.57 -0.52 -7.50
CA PHE A 39 6.30 -0.43 -8.93
C PHE A 39 7.32 -1.24 -9.75
N LEU A 40 8.62 -1.13 -9.46
CA LEU A 40 9.67 -1.82 -10.21
C LEU A 40 9.68 -3.34 -9.98
N LEU A 41 9.33 -3.78 -8.77
CA LEU A 41 9.35 -5.19 -8.42
C LEU A 41 8.33 -6.01 -9.24
N PRO A 42 7.03 -5.63 -9.35
CA PRO A 42 6.08 -6.37 -10.16
C PRO A 42 6.43 -6.39 -11.64
N ILE A 43 6.97 -5.32 -12.20
CA ILE A 43 7.40 -5.28 -13.60
C ILE A 43 8.57 -6.25 -13.82
N SER A 44 9.54 -6.26 -12.91
CA SER A 44 10.70 -7.14 -13.00
C SER A 44 10.31 -8.60 -12.82
N ALA A 45 9.44 -8.89 -11.84
CA ALA A 45 8.89 -10.23 -11.60
C ALA A 45 8.10 -10.74 -12.82
N ALA A 46 7.22 -9.90 -13.36
CA ALA A 46 6.45 -10.25 -14.55
C ALA A 46 7.36 -10.48 -15.79
N ALA A 47 8.38 -9.64 -15.99
CA ALA A 47 9.36 -9.80 -17.05
C ALA A 47 10.12 -11.11 -16.92
N TYR A 48 10.52 -11.49 -15.71
CA TYR A 48 11.21 -12.73 -15.43
C TYR A 48 10.29 -13.94 -15.66
N LEU A 49 9.08 -13.95 -15.06
CA LEU A 49 8.14 -15.07 -15.17
C LEU A 49 7.51 -15.22 -16.58
N SER A 50 7.52 -14.16 -17.40
CA SER A 50 7.00 -14.24 -18.76
C SER A 50 7.99 -14.78 -19.80
N ARG A 51 9.30 -14.82 -19.48
CA ARG A 51 10.33 -15.29 -20.40
C ARG A 51 10.20 -16.78 -20.73
N ASN A 52 9.81 -17.58 -19.74
CA ASN A 52 9.67 -19.01 -19.89
C ASN A 52 8.21 -19.39 -20.23
N PRO A 53 7.98 -20.18 -21.30
CA PRO A 53 6.64 -20.73 -21.58
C PRO A 53 6.11 -21.59 -20.43
N GLN A 54 6.99 -22.44 -19.87
CA GLN A 54 6.72 -23.26 -18.70
C GLN A 54 7.47 -22.71 -17.50
N ILE A 55 6.73 -22.17 -16.55
CA ILE A 55 7.29 -21.64 -15.29
C ILE A 55 7.69 -22.83 -14.41
N ARG A 56 8.93 -22.86 -13.96
CA ARG A 56 9.47 -23.86 -13.05
C ARG A 56 9.33 -23.39 -11.61
N PHE A 57 9.36 -24.32 -10.68
CA PHE A 57 9.36 -23.99 -9.24
C PHE A 57 10.51 -23.04 -8.86
N THR A 58 11.68 -23.22 -9.48
CA THR A 58 12.83 -22.33 -9.30
C THR A 58 12.56 -20.88 -9.68
N ASP A 59 11.72 -20.64 -10.69
CA ASP A 59 11.39 -19.27 -11.13
C ASP A 59 10.59 -18.53 -10.07
N TRP A 60 9.66 -19.21 -9.38
CA TRP A 60 8.93 -18.64 -8.25
C TRP A 60 9.84 -18.38 -7.05
N ILE A 61 10.80 -19.28 -6.77
CA ILE A 61 11.80 -19.08 -5.69
C ILE A 61 12.64 -17.82 -5.97
N VAL A 62 13.12 -17.63 -7.19
CA VAL A 62 13.92 -16.43 -7.55
C VAL A 62 13.12 -15.15 -7.32
N VAL A 63 11.85 -15.11 -7.78
CA VAL A 63 10.99 -13.94 -7.54
C VAL A 63 10.69 -13.75 -6.06
N LEU A 64 10.46 -14.83 -5.32
CA LEU A 64 10.21 -14.77 -3.88
C LEU A 64 11.44 -14.24 -3.12
N MET A 65 12.65 -14.74 -3.43
CA MET A 65 13.87 -14.29 -2.78
C MET A 65 14.19 -12.82 -3.06
N THR A 66 13.98 -12.35 -4.29
CA THR A 66 14.13 -10.93 -4.62
C THR A 66 13.07 -10.06 -3.92
N THR A 67 11.87 -10.58 -3.74
CA THR A 67 10.79 -9.92 -3.00
C THR A 67 11.10 -9.83 -1.51
N LEU A 68 11.57 -10.93 -0.91
CA LEU A 68 11.97 -10.96 0.50
C LEU A 68 13.13 -10.02 0.77
N LEU A 69 14.12 -9.94 -0.13
CA LEU A 69 15.21 -8.98 -0.01
C LEU A 69 14.69 -7.54 -0.01
N ALA A 70 13.79 -7.20 -0.95
CA ALA A 70 13.17 -5.88 -0.99
C ALA A 70 12.34 -5.59 0.28
N PHE A 71 11.56 -6.56 0.73
CA PHE A 71 10.78 -6.48 1.96
C PHE A 71 11.67 -6.17 3.16
N VAL A 72 12.74 -6.94 3.36
CA VAL A 72 13.67 -6.75 4.50
C VAL A 72 14.31 -5.37 4.47
N LEU A 73 14.75 -4.89 3.30
CA LEU A 73 15.36 -3.56 3.18
C LEU A 73 14.37 -2.44 3.54
N VAL A 74 13.08 -2.55 3.14
CA VAL A 74 12.06 -1.57 3.50
C VAL A 74 11.65 -1.70 4.96
N PHE A 75 11.58 -2.92 5.48
CA PHE A 75 11.28 -3.19 6.88
C PHE A 75 12.33 -2.58 7.83
N LEU A 76 13.61 -2.62 7.45
CA LEU A 76 14.73 -1.98 8.16
C LEU A 76 14.67 -0.44 8.15
N GLN A 77 13.84 0.16 7.26
CA GLN A 77 13.57 1.61 7.22
C GLN A 77 12.42 2.04 8.15
N PRO A 78 12.13 1.35 9.23
CA PRO A 78 10.93 1.23 10.07
C PRO A 78 9.58 1.55 9.36
N ASP A 79 9.42 1.13 8.10
CA ASP A 79 8.20 1.35 7.30
C ASP A 79 7.40 0.04 7.12
N PHE A 80 6.58 -0.27 8.13
CA PHE A 80 5.80 -1.51 8.14
C PHE A 80 4.73 -1.55 7.03
N GLY A 81 4.03 -0.44 6.80
CA GLY A 81 2.96 -0.38 5.79
C GLY A 81 3.48 -0.60 4.38
N THR A 82 4.50 0.17 3.99
CA THR A 82 5.08 0.06 2.66
C THR A 82 5.80 -1.27 2.46
N SER A 83 6.44 -1.85 3.51
CA SER A 83 7.07 -3.17 3.43
C SER A 83 6.06 -4.27 3.11
N ALA A 84 4.87 -4.24 3.71
CA ALA A 84 3.79 -5.17 3.41
C ALA A 84 3.30 -5.06 1.95
N ILE A 85 3.17 -3.84 1.43
CA ILE A 85 2.82 -3.60 0.02
C ILE A 85 3.93 -4.09 -0.92
N VAL A 86 5.20 -3.86 -0.59
CA VAL A 86 6.35 -4.38 -1.37
C VAL A 86 6.34 -5.91 -1.38
N LEU A 87 6.04 -6.55 -0.26
CA LEU A 87 5.87 -8.00 -0.20
C LEU A 87 4.74 -8.47 -1.11
N LEU A 88 3.57 -7.86 -1.03
CA LEU A 88 2.44 -8.15 -1.92
C LEU A 88 2.79 -7.94 -3.39
N SER A 89 3.58 -6.91 -3.72
CA SER A 89 3.96 -6.58 -5.09
C SER A 89 4.79 -7.67 -5.78
N GLY A 90 5.50 -8.49 -5.01
CA GLY A 90 6.22 -9.65 -5.53
C GLY A 90 5.45 -10.97 -5.44
N ILE A 91 4.56 -11.13 -4.45
CA ILE A 91 3.75 -12.34 -4.29
C ILE A 91 2.64 -12.41 -5.35
N ILE A 92 1.97 -11.30 -5.64
CA ILE A 92 0.86 -11.27 -6.61
C ILE A 92 1.26 -11.78 -8.00
N PRO A 93 2.40 -11.39 -8.60
CA PRO A 93 2.84 -11.96 -9.88
C PRO A 93 3.03 -13.49 -9.83
N ILE A 94 3.51 -14.03 -8.70
CA ILE A 94 3.67 -15.47 -8.49
C ILE A 94 2.29 -16.14 -8.53
N ILE A 95 1.31 -15.60 -7.80
CA ILE A 95 -0.06 -16.11 -7.78
C ILE A 95 -0.69 -16.06 -9.18
N LEU A 96 -0.60 -14.91 -9.85
CA LEU A 96 -1.16 -14.72 -11.18
C LEU A 96 -0.46 -15.56 -12.26
N SER A 97 0.76 -16.02 -12.02
CA SER A 97 1.51 -16.87 -12.92
C SER A 97 1.04 -18.32 -12.94
N GLY A 98 0.11 -18.70 -12.04
CA GLY A 98 -0.50 -20.02 -12.00
C GLY A 98 0.17 -21.00 -11.03
N ILE A 99 0.71 -20.51 -9.91
CA ILE A 99 1.21 -21.39 -8.84
C ILE A 99 0.10 -22.30 -8.32
N PRO A 100 0.34 -23.61 -8.07
CA PRO A 100 -0.66 -24.50 -7.52
C PRO A 100 -1.20 -24.03 -6.16
N TRP A 101 -2.51 -24.03 -5.98
CA TRP A 101 -3.18 -23.57 -4.77
C TRP A 101 -2.67 -24.25 -3.48
N ARG A 102 -2.21 -25.50 -3.60
CA ARG A 102 -1.62 -26.27 -2.49
C ARG A 102 -0.37 -25.60 -1.94
N ILE A 103 0.47 -25.03 -2.82
CA ILE A 103 1.69 -24.30 -2.41
C ILE A 103 1.27 -23.02 -1.69
N ILE A 104 0.26 -22.30 -2.20
CA ILE A 104 -0.25 -21.08 -1.54
C ILE A 104 -0.75 -21.41 -0.13
N LEU A 105 -1.58 -22.46 -0.01
CA LEU A 105 -2.11 -22.89 1.29
C LEU A 105 -0.99 -23.31 2.25
N PHE A 106 -0.03 -24.11 1.78
CA PHE A 106 1.11 -24.52 2.61
C PHE A 106 1.96 -23.34 3.06
N SER A 107 2.24 -22.39 2.15
CA SER A 107 2.99 -21.17 2.47
C SER A 107 2.23 -20.29 3.48
N PHE A 108 0.90 -20.20 3.36
CA PHE A 108 0.05 -19.46 4.30
C PHE A 108 0.07 -20.11 5.70
N LEU A 109 -0.09 -21.42 5.79
CA LEU A 109 -0.01 -22.15 7.07
C LEU A 109 1.38 -22.05 7.70
N ALA A 110 2.45 -22.16 6.89
CA ALA A 110 3.81 -21.95 7.36
C ALA A 110 4.01 -20.52 7.89
N GLY A 111 3.45 -19.51 7.18
CA GLY A 111 3.45 -18.12 7.62
C GLY A 111 2.77 -17.92 8.97
N ILE A 112 1.61 -18.52 9.19
CA ILE A 112 0.93 -18.50 10.50
C ILE A 112 1.81 -19.15 11.58
N GLY A 113 2.46 -20.27 11.27
CA GLY A 113 3.37 -20.94 12.20
C GLY A 113 4.59 -20.11 12.60
N THR A 114 5.01 -19.15 11.76
CA THR A 114 6.12 -18.24 12.05
C THR A 114 5.71 -17.00 12.87
N LEU A 115 4.41 -16.70 13.00
CA LEU A 115 3.92 -15.51 13.74
C LEU A 115 4.44 -15.39 15.18
N PRO A 116 4.51 -16.46 16.01
CA PRO A 116 5.06 -16.36 17.35
C PRO A 116 6.54 -15.94 17.38
N PHE A 117 7.32 -16.43 16.40
CA PHE A 117 8.73 -16.07 16.28
C PHE A 117 8.90 -14.62 15.78
N LEU A 118 8.07 -14.20 14.82
CA LEU A 118 8.04 -12.81 14.34
C LEU A 118 7.68 -11.85 15.47
N TRP A 119 6.74 -12.21 16.35
CA TRP A 119 6.37 -11.40 17.50
C TRP A 119 7.56 -11.10 18.43
N MET A 120 8.45 -12.08 18.60
CA MET A 120 9.66 -11.90 19.43
C MET A 120 10.68 -10.96 18.80
N THR A 121 10.67 -10.83 17.46
CA THR A 121 11.62 -9.98 16.70
C THR A 121 11.09 -8.59 16.41
N LEU A 122 9.80 -8.32 16.68
CA LEU A 122 9.20 -7.00 16.49
C LEU A 122 9.82 -5.99 17.46
N LEU A 123 10.09 -4.80 16.94
CA LEU A 123 10.52 -3.64 17.70
C LEU A 123 9.35 -3.11 18.57
N ASP A 124 9.67 -2.45 19.69
CA ASP A 124 8.66 -2.01 20.65
C ASP A 124 7.60 -1.09 20.01
N TYR A 125 7.98 -0.16 19.14
CA TYR A 125 7.03 0.71 18.45
C TYR A 125 6.07 -0.07 17.50
N GLN A 126 6.48 -1.24 16.98
CA GLN A 126 5.62 -2.09 16.13
C GLN A 126 4.61 -2.86 17.00
N LYS A 127 5.05 -3.36 18.16
CA LYS A 127 4.16 -3.97 19.17
C LYS A 127 3.17 -2.95 19.68
N GLU A 128 3.62 -1.73 19.97
CA GLU A 128 2.78 -0.62 20.43
C GLU A 128 1.66 -0.31 19.42
N ARG A 129 1.95 -0.27 18.14
CA ARG A 129 0.90 -0.10 17.10
C ARG A 129 -0.15 -1.21 17.12
N ILE A 130 0.25 -2.45 17.38
CA ILE A 130 -0.69 -3.58 17.49
C ILE A 130 -1.50 -3.45 18.79
N PHE A 131 -0.88 -3.08 19.91
CA PHE A 131 -1.59 -2.84 21.16
C PHE A 131 -2.55 -1.66 21.07
N THR A 132 -2.12 -0.55 20.49
CA THR A 132 -2.98 0.62 20.24
C THR A 132 -4.18 0.27 19.34
N PHE A 133 -3.98 -0.60 18.34
CA PHE A 133 -5.08 -1.10 17.52
C PHE A 133 -6.08 -1.93 18.32
N LEU A 134 -5.61 -2.80 19.24
CA LEU A 134 -6.46 -3.64 20.08
C LEU A 134 -7.15 -2.86 21.19
N SER A 135 -6.51 -1.80 21.67
CA SER A 135 -6.98 -0.96 22.79
C SER A 135 -6.68 0.53 22.49
N PRO A 136 -7.39 1.16 21.53
CA PRO A 136 -7.13 2.55 21.15
C PRO A 136 -7.28 3.55 22.30
N GLU A 137 -8.08 3.20 23.31
CA GLU A 137 -8.34 4.04 24.48
C GLU A 137 -7.11 4.18 25.40
N ALA A 138 -6.14 3.27 25.30
CA ALA A 138 -4.92 3.32 26.11
C ALA A 138 -3.89 4.36 25.57
N ASP A 139 -3.97 4.73 24.29
CA ASP A 139 -3.09 5.70 23.63
C ASP A 139 -3.84 7.01 23.34
N VAL A 140 -3.96 7.85 24.35
CA VAL A 140 -4.77 9.08 24.34
C VAL A 140 -4.10 10.23 23.55
N LEU A 141 -2.81 10.13 23.22
CA LEU A 141 -2.03 11.22 22.60
C LEU A 141 -1.35 10.82 21.28
N GLY A 142 -1.39 9.54 20.90
CA GLY A 142 -0.69 9.03 19.73
C GLY A 142 -1.63 8.55 18.60
N THR A 143 -1.32 7.39 18.05
CA THR A 143 -2.08 6.79 16.93
C THR A 143 -3.50 6.40 17.34
N GLY A 144 -3.74 6.08 18.62
CA GLY A 144 -5.08 5.80 19.16
C GLY A 144 -5.99 7.02 19.13
N TRP A 145 -5.45 8.21 19.41
CA TRP A 145 -6.18 9.49 19.25
C TRP A 145 -6.66 9.68 17.81
N ASN A 146 -5.76 9.50 16.83
CA ASN A 146 -6.10 9.66 15.41
C ASN A 146 -7.22 8.72 14.97
N ILE A 147 -7.19 7.45 15.42
CA ILE A 147 -8.27 6.47 15.13
C ILE A 147 -9.58 6.90 15.80
N ALA A 148 -9.54 7.33 17.04
CA ALA A 148 -10.73 7.76 17.75
C ALA A 148 -11.37 8.99 17.07
N GLN A 149 -10.58 10.01 16.75
CA GLN A 149 -11.06 11.22 16.08
C GLN A 149 -11.57 10.93 14.66
N SER A 150 -10.89 10.04 13.90
CA SER A 150 -11.38 9.64 12.58
C SER A 150 -12.74 8.93 12.65
N LYS A 151 -12.96 8.06 13.64
CA LYS A 151 -14.28 7.43 13.86
C LYS A 151 -15.36 8.44 14.25
N ILE A 152 -15.02 9.43 15.07
CA ILE A 152 -15.95 10.53 15.42
C ILE A 152 -16.30 11.35 14.18
N ALA A 153 -15.30 11.71 13.36
CA ALA A 153 -15.50 12.43 12.11
C ALA A 153 -16.44 11.67 11.17
N ILE A 154 -16.14 10.38 10.90
CA ILE A 154 -16.96 9.51 10.06
C ILE A 154 -18.40 9.41 10.61
N GLY A 155 -18.56 9.18 11.92
CA GLY A 155 -19.89 9.07 12.54
C GLY A 155 -20.68 10.39 12.48
N SER A 156 -19.99 11.52 12.60
CA SER A 156 -20.62 12.85 12.56
C SER A 156 -21.11 13.27 11.16
N GLY A 157 -20.52 12.68 10.09
CA GLY A 157 -20.91 12.96 8.72
C GLY A 157 -22.29 12.42 8.31
N GLN A 158 -22.82 11.44 9.02
CA GLN A 158 -24.15 10.85 8.75
C GLN A 158 -24.37 10.49 7.26
N LEU A 159 -25.57 10.78 6.70
CA LEU A 159 -25.90 10.46 5.30
C LEU A 159 -25.35 11.49 4.30
N PHE A 160 -25.46 12.78 4.61
CA PHE A 160 -25.20 13.88 3.67
C PHE A 160 -23.96 14.70 4.00
N GLY A 161 -23.32 14.45 5.15
CA GLY A 161 -22.19 15.24 5.62
C GLY A 161 -22.61 16.54 6.30
N LYS A 162 -21.60 17.25 6.82
CA LYS A 162 -21.77 18.57 7.45
C LYS A 162 -21.75 19.71 6.44
N GLY A 163 -21.20 19.50 5.26
CA GLY A 163 -20.93 20.51 4.25
C GLY A 163 -19.43 20.66 3.97
N TYR A 164 -19.11 21.12 2.76
CA TYR A 164 -17.73 21.34 2.33
C TYR A 164 -17.06 22.39 3.21
N MET A 165 -15.89 22.04 3.79
CA MET A 165 -15.13 22.85 4.75
C MET A 165 -15.87 23.17 6.09
N GLU A 166 -16.95 22.44 6.40
CA GLU A 166 -17.69 22.58 7.66
C GLU A 166 -17.44 21.43 8.64
N GLY A 167 -16.45 20.57 8.35
CA GLY A 167 -16.03 19.47 9.19
C GLY A 167 -15.35 19.95 10.48
N SER A 168 -15.96 19.71 11.64
CA SER A 168 -15.40 20.17 12.91
C SER A 168 -14.13 19.43 13.32
N GLN A 169 -14.02 18.13 13.00
CA GLN A 169 -12.84 17.35 13.36
C GLN A 169 -11.63 17.66 12.46
N SER A 170 -11.89 17.93 11.18
CA SER A 170 -10.86 18.27 10.19
C SER A 170 -10.42 19.72 10.29
N GLN A 171 -11.35 20.68 10.48
CA GLN A 171 -11.05 22.12 10.47
C GLN A 171 -10.44 22.62 11.79
N LEU A 172 -10.68 21.94 12.91
CA LEU A 172 -10.12 22.29 14.23
C LEU A 172 -8.84 21.50 14.55
N ASP A 173 -8.22 20.88 13.54
CA ASP A 173 -6.97 20.12 13.66
C ASP A 173 -6.99 18.99 14.71
N PHE A 174 -8.17 18.41 15.01
CA PHE A 174 -8.27 17.26 15.89
C PHE A 174 -7.69 15.99 15.27
N ILE A 175 -7.54 15.96 13.94
CA ILE A 175 -6.91 14.89 13.18
C ILE A 175 -5.62 15.46 12.56
N PRO A 176 -4.43 15.23 13.18
CA PRO A 176 -3.16 15.82 12.73
C PRO A 176 -2.80 15.51 11.26
N GLU A 177 -3.08 14.29 10.80
CA GLU A 177 -2.78 13.81 9.44
C GLU A 177 -4.03 13.81 8.54
N SER A 178 -4.91 14.81 8.71
CA SER A 178 -6.18 14.93 7.99
C SER A 178 -6.02 15.04 6.47
N HIS A 179 -4.94 15.69 6.00
CA HIS A 179 -4.68 15.89 4.57
C HIS A 179 -3.92 14.74 3.90
N THR A 180 -3.35 13.83 4.68
CA THR A 180 -2.54 12.70 4.20
C THR A 180 -3.25 11.37 4.43
N ASP A 181 -2.97 10.72 5.53
CA ASP A 181 -3.39 9.35 5.79
C ASP A 181 -4.87 9.22 6.16
N PHE A 182 -5.45 10.24 6.79
CA PHE A 182 -6.83 10.26 7.28
C PHE A 182 -7.79 11.09 6.42
N ILE A 183 -7.42 11.45 5.19
CA ILE A 183 -8.26 12.25 4.29
C ILE A 183 -9.64 11.61 4.04
N PHE A 184 -9.74 10.28 4.07
CA PHE A 184 -11.03 9.59 3.94
C PHE A 184 -12.01 9.98 5.04
N ALA A 185 -11.55 10.17 6.29
CA ALA A 185 -12.40 10.63 7.39
C ALA A 185 -12.95 12.04 7.12
N VAL A 186 -12.12 12.94 6.56
CA VAL A 186 -12.54 14.29 6.16
C VAL A 186 -13.61 14.22 5.07
N VAL A 187 -13.40 13.41 4.02
CA VAL A 187 -14.38 13.22 2.94
C VAL A 187 -15.72 12.74 3.49
N VAL A 188 -15.70 11.80 4.45
CA VAL A 188 -16.96 11.30 5.04
C VAL A 188 -17.57 12.29 6.00
N GLU A 189 -16.78 13.07 6.74
CA GLU A 189 -17.31 14.14 7.61
C GLU A 189 -18.03 15.22 6.81
N GLU A 190 -17.45 15.66 5.69
CA GLU A 190 -17.97 16.76 4.88
C GLU A 190 -19.08 16.34 3.92
N PHE A 191 -18.99 15.16 3.30
CA PHE A 191 -19.92 14.70 2.26
C PHE A 191 -20.81 13.52 2.69
N GLY A 192 -20.61 13.00 3.91
CA GLY A 192 -21.41 11.92 4.49
C GLY A 192 -21.22 10.57 3.79
N PHE A 193 -22.17 9.67 4.07
CA PHE A 193 -22.22 8.34 3.46
C PHE A 193 -22.30 8.39 1.93
N PHE A 194 -23.07 9.33 1.36
CA PHE A 194 -23.19 9.47 -0.09
C PHE A 194 -21.87 9.89 -0.74
N GLY A 195 -21.09 10.77 -0.10
CA GLY A 195 -19.75 11.11 -0.57
C GLY A 195 -18.80 9.90 -0.57
N ALA A 196 -18.80 9.12 0.51
CA ALA A 196 -18.06 7.88 0.59
C ALA A 196 -18.48 6.87 -0.49
N LEU A 197 -19.79 6.71 -0.71
CA LEU A 197 -20.35 5.80 -1.72
C LEU A 197 -19.89 6.19 -3.13
N VAL A 198 -19.96 7.47 -3.48
CA VAL A 198 -19.48 7.98 -4.78
C VAL A 198 -17.99 7.68 -4.94
N LEU A 199 -17.19 7.93 -3.91
CA LEU A 199 -15.74 7.63 -3.94
C LEU A 199 -15.47 6.14 -4.12
N PHE A 200 -16.19 5.26 -3.41
CA PHE A 200 -16.09 3.81 -3.59
C PHE A 200 -16.46 3.37 -5.00
N LEU A 201 -17.51 3.91 -5.57
CA LEU A 201 -17.94 3.58 -6.94
C LEU A 201 -16.89 4.02 -7.97
N LEU A 202 -16.27 5.18 -7.79
CA LEU A 202 -15.18 5.67 -8.65
C LEU A 202 -13.95 4.75 -8.57
N TYR A 203 -13.54 4.34 -7.36
CA TYR A 203 -12.45 3.39 -7.19
C TYR A 203 -12.79 2.00 -7.76
N ALA A 204 -13.99 1.50 -7.52
CA ALA A 204 -14.44 0.22 -8.06
C ALA A 204 -14.43 0.24 -9.60
N TYR A 205 -14.92 1.31 -10.21
CA TYR A 205 -14.88 1.52 -11.65
C TYR A 205 -13.44 1.58 -12.17
N LEU A 206 -12.57 2.34 -11.53
CA LEU A 206 -11.14 2.43 -11.90
C LEU A 206 -10.48 1.05 -11.86
N ILE A 207 -10.58 0.33 -10.74
CA ILE A 207 -9.97 -1.00 -10.58
C ILE A 207 -10.54 -2.00 -11.59
N PHE A 208 -11.86 -1.99 -11.80
CA PHE A 208 -12.51 -2.82 -12.81
C PHE A 208 -11.94 -2.56 -14.21
N ARG A 209 -11.76 -1.30 -14.60
CA ARG A 209 -11.17 -0.92 -15.89
C ARG A 209 -9.73 -1.40 -16.04
N LEU A 210 -8.92 -1.26 -14.99
CA LEU A 210 -7.52 -1.69 -14.99
C LEU A 210 -7.40 -3.23 -15.04
N LEU A 211 -8.22 -3.96 -14.27
CA LEU A 211 -8.27 -5.42 -14.31
C LEU A 211 -8.76 -5.97 -15.66
N ASN A 212 -9.66 -5.27 -16.34
CA ASN A 212 -10.08 -5.65 -17.68
C ASN A 212 -8.93 -5.58 -18.69
N VAL A 213 -7.99 -4.64 -18.54
CA VAL A 213 -6.78 -4.64 -19.38
C VAL A 213 -5.98 -5.93 -19.17
N ALA A 214 -5.79 -6.35 -17.90
CA ALA A 214 -5.12 -7.62 -17.60
C ALA A 214 -5.84 -8.83 -18.20
N LYS A 215 -7.17 -8.86 -18.10
CA LYS A 215 -7.99 -9.97 -18.63
C LYS A 215 -7.92 -10.08 -20.14
N LEU A 216 -7.92 -8.95 -20.86
CA LEU A 216 -7.93 -8.90 -22.32
C LEU A 216 -6.53 -9.01 -22.93
N SER A 217 -5.47 -8.87 -22.14
CA SER A 217 -4.09 -8.93 -22.63
C SER A 217 -3.72 -10.31 -23.17
N LYS A 218 -3.19 -10.37 -24.41
CA LYS A 218 -2.67 -11.59 -25.04
C LYS A 218 -1.27 -11.96 -24.54
N SER A 219 -0.45 -10.94 -24.26
CA SER A 219 0.90 -11.13 -23.75
C SER A 219 0.88 -11.55 -22.28
N LYS A 220 1.62 -12.62 -21.94
CA LYS A 220 1.80 -13.08 -20.55
C LYS A 220 2.40 -11.97 -19.67
N PHE A 221 3.38 -11.23 -20.20
CA PHE A 221 3.97 -10.08 -19.52
C PHE A 221 2.93 -9.01 -19.21
N ALA A 222 2.17 -8.56 -20.21
CA ALA A 222 1.17 -7.52 -20.04
C ALA A 222 0.08 -7.94 -19.03
N LYS A 223 -0.36 -9.21 -19.08
CA LYS A 223 -1.32 -9.77 -18.14
C LYS A 223 -0.81 -9.74 -16.70
N LEU A 224 0.44 -10.17 -16.47
CA LEU A 224 1.05 -10.18 -15.14
C LEU A 224 1.28 -8.78 -14.60
N VAL A 225 1.83 -7.86 -15.41
CA VAL A 225 2.07 -6.46 -14.97
C VAL A 225 0.77 -5.75 -14.65
N SER A 226 -0.17 -5.72 -15.61
CA SER A 226 -1.42 -4.99 -15.43
C SER A 226 -2.28 -5.58 -14.30
N GLY A 227 -2.35 -6.91 -14.19
CA GLY A 227 -3.05 -7.58 -13.10
C GLY A 227 -2.44 -7.26 -11.73
N THR A 228 -1.13 -7.38 -11.61
CA THR A 228 -0.42 -7.11 -10.36
C THR A 228 -0.57 -5.65 -9.93
N LEU A 229 -0.30 -4.70 -10.81
CA LEU A 229 -0.37 -3.28 -10.49
C LEU A 229 -1.81 -2.86 -10.13
N SER A 230 -2.83 -3.43 -10.79
CA SER A 230 -4.24 -3.16 -10.46
C SER A 230 -4.60 -3.68 -9.07
N ILE A 231 -4.15 -4.90 -8.71
CA ILE A 231 -4.42 -5.49 -7.39
C ILE A 231 -3.67 -4.73 -6.30
N ILE A 232 -2.43 -4.28 -6.54
CA ILE A 232 -1.68 -3.46 -5.58
C ILE A 232 -2.40 -2.13 -5.33
N LEU A 233 -2.89 -1.47 -6.38
CA LEU A 233 -3.64 -0.22 -6.23
C LEU A 233 -4.92 -0.44 -5.42
N ALA A 234 -5.65 -1.55 -5.67
CA ALA A 234 -6.83 -1.91 -4.89
C ALA A 234 -6.48 -2.20 -3.42
N ALA A 235 -5.39 -2.92 -3.16
CA ALA A 235 -4.91 -3.20 -1.80
C ALA A 235 -4.53 -1.91 -1.06
N TYR A 236 -3.91 -0.96 -1.74
CA TYR A 236 -3.54 0.34 -1.18
C TYR A 236 -4.77 1.14 -0.73
N ILE A 237 -5.79 1.21 -1.59
CA ILE A 237 -7.07 1.86 -1.28
C ILE A 237 -7.74 1.15 -0.09
N ALA A 238 -7.84 -0.19 -0.13
CA ALA A 238 -8.48 -0.98 0.91
C ALA A 238 -7.78 -0.82 2.26
N LEU A 239 -6.44 -0.85 2.29
CA LEU A 239 -5.67 -0.69 3.52
C LEU A 239 -5.81 0.71 4.12
N ASN A 240 -5.74 1.79 3.29
CA ASN A 240 -5.97 3.14 3.80
C ASN A 240 -7.37 3.28 4.42
N ILE A 241 -8.42 2.89 3.70
CA ILE A 241 -9.79 3.00 4.21
C ILE A 241 -9.96 2.14 5.48
N SER A 242 -9.43 0.91 5.49
CA SER A 242 -9.53 0.01 6.64
C SER A 242 -8.85 0.58 7.89
N MET A 243 -7.69 1.25 7.77
CA MET A 243 -7.03 1.87 8.92
C MET A 243 -7.80 3.10 9.43
N VAL A 244 -8.37 3.91 8.53
CA VAL A 244 -9.14 5.11 8.90
C VAL A 244 -10.44 4.75 9.62
N VAL A 245 -11.11 3.67 9.19
CA VAL A 245 -12.31 3.12 9.85
C VAL A 245 -11.96 2.35 11.15
N GLY A 246 -10.67 2.04 11.35
CA GLY A 246 -10.18 1.32 12.54
C GLY A 246 -10.42 -0.19 12.49
N ILE A 247 -10.44 -0.79 11.28
CA ILE A 247 -10.47 -2.24 11.05
C ILE A 247 -9.04 -2.81 10.98
N PHE A 248 -8.07 -1.95 10.64
CA PHE A 248 -6.66 -2.32 10.50
C PHE A 248 -5.77 -1.33 11.27
N PRO A 249 -4.59 -1.75 11.79
CA PRO A 249 -3.66 -0.85 12.47
C PRO A 249 -3.22 0.29 11.56
N VAL A 250 -2.90 1.45 12.15
CA VAL A 250 -2.39 2.60 11.40
C VAL A 250 -1.02 2.29 10.83
N VAL A 251 -0.92 2.31 9.51
CA VAL A 251 0.31 1.99 8.76
C VAL A 251 0.91 3.18 8.02
N GLY A 252 0.23 4.33 8.01
CA GLY A 252 0.74 5.56 7.41
C GLY A 252 0.82 5.47 5.89
N MET A 253 -0.29 5.19 5.22
CA MET A 253 -0.37 5.12 3.75
C MET A 253 -1.40 6.09 3.21
N PRO A 254 -1.02 6.97 2.25
CA PRO A 254 -1.95 7.94 1.68
C PRO A 254 -2.99 7.26 0.78
N LEU A 255 -4.20 7.80 0.73
CA LEU A 255 -5.27 7.34 -0.17
C LEU A 255 -4.94 7.75 -1.62
N PRO A 256 -4.81 6.81 -2.57
CA PRO A 256 -4.44 7.13 -3.96
C PRO A 256 -5.33 8.20 -4.58
N PHE A 257 -4.72 9.20 -5.23
CA PHE A 257 -5.35 10.33 -5.96
C PHE A 257 -6.10 11.35 -5.11
N ILE A 258 -6.32 11.11 -3.82
CA ILE A 258 -7.05 12.02 -2.91
C ILE A 258 -6.10 12.64 -1.90
N SER A 259 -5.25 11.82 -1.26
CA SER A 259 -4.30 12.31 -0.25
C SER A 259 -3.22 13.21 -0.85
N GLN A 260 -2.78 14.16 -0.05
CA GLN A 260 -1.58 14.95 -0.32
C GLN A 260 -0.35 14.05 -0.23
N GLY A 261 0.34 13.82 -1.36
CA GLY A 261 1.55 12.99 -1.41
C GLY A 261 2.16 13.01 -2.81
N GLY A 262 3.16 13.86 -3.02
CA GLY A 262 3.75 14.08 -4.36
C GLY A 262 4.31 12.81 -4.98
N THR A 263 5.16 12.06 -4.25
CA THR A 263 5.76 10.82 -4.76
C THR A 263 4.70 9.75 -5.03
N ALA A 264 3.75 9.57 -4.10
CA ALA A 264 2.69 8.58 -4.23
C ALA A 264 1.78 8.88 -5.43
N LEU A 265 1.43 10.16 -5.67
CA LEU A 265 0.63 10.59 -6.81
C LEU A 265 1.34 10.27 -8.13
N VAL A 266 2.62 10.65 -8.26
CA VAL A 266 3.42 10.40 -9.47
C VAL A 266 3.51 8.89 -9.74
N VAL A 267 3.80 8.07 -8.73
CA VAL A 267 3.88 6.61 -8.87
C VAL A 267 2.53 6.01 -9.28
N ASN A 268 1.42 6.49 -8.71
CA ASN A 268 0.08 6.03 -9.09
C ASN A 268 -0.26 6.42 -10.55
N MET A 269 0.09 7.63 -10.99
CA MET A 269 -0.10 8.06 -12.38
C MET A 269 0.76 7.25 -13.35
N ILE A 270 2.03 6.99 -13.03
CA ILE A 270 2.91 6.12 -13.83
C ILE A 270 2.31 4.70 -13.90
N THR A 271 1.81 4.19 -12.78
CA THR A 271 1.16 2.86 -12.73
C THR A 271 0.00 2.76 -13.72
N ILE A 272 -0.91 3.73 -13.71
CA ILE A 272 -2.03 3.78 -14.66
C ILE A 272 -1.50 3.94 -16.09
N GLY A 273 -0.54 4.82 -16.33
CA GLY A 273 0.04 5.05 -17.65
C GLY A 273 0.61 3.78 -18.26
N ILE A 274 1.33 2.97 -17.47
CA ILE A 274 1.87 1.68 -17.93
C ILE A 274 0.75 0.69 -18.24
N ILE A 275 -0.25 0.54 -17.36
CA ILE A 275 -1.37 -0.36 -17.62
C ILE A 275 -2.07 0.02 -18.92
N LEU A 276 -2.31 1.33 -19.15
CA LEU A 276 -2.95 1.82 -20.38
C LEU A 276 -2.07 1.63 -21.61
N SER A 277 -0.74 1.77 -21.50
CA SER A 277 0.17 1.51 -22.63
C SER A 277 0.14 0.04 -23.05
N LEU A 278 0.03 -0.88 -22.08
CA LEU A 278 -0.07 -2.32 -22.33
C LEU A 278 -1.39 -2.71 -23.00
N ARG A 279 -2.45 -1.90 -22.89
CA ARG A 279 -3.70 -2.10 -23.63
C ARG A 279 -3.50 -2.03 -25.14
N ARG A 280 -2.54 -1.25 -25.64
CA ARG A 280 -2.28 -1.11 -27.07
C ARG A 280 -1.65 -2.36 -27.70
N THR A 281 -1.14 -3.27 -26.87
CA THR A 281 -0.52 -4.54 -27.30
C THR A 281 -1.50 -5.72 -27.21
N THR A 282 -2.76 -5.46 -26.87
CA THR A 282 -3.85 -6.43 -26.86
C THR A 282 -4.57 -6.46 -28.21
#